data_4e4d8f745ede16e0036e0354e9f5ada3
#
_entry.id   4e4d8f745ede16e0036e0354e9f5ada3
#
_cell.length_a   1.000
_cell.length_b   1.000
_cell.length_c   1.000
_cell.angle_alpha   90.00
_cell.angle_beta   90.00
_cell.angle_gamma   90.00
#
_symmetry.space_group_name_H-M   'P 1'
#
loop_
_entity.id
_entity.type
_entity.pdbx_description
1 polymer ?
#
loop_
_entity_poly.entity_id
_entity_poly.type
_entity_poly.pdbx_seq_one_letter_code
_entity_poly.pdbx_strand_id
1 'polypeptide(L)'
;NYTYDEITGYAKSLVKPFGADKSLDILTTLSDASAALFLNESDNAVLIAGLSRMKLTDKTTQEYLNYFSERGIDVYEALSKWGDAAAVAEKVTRGEIRGSEAVEEILAYMQEQYGGLSEQMAGTYEGMVDNLADAEANAEAAYGEGYNEKRKEGIQAQMDWLNSGAMDEANRAIGAWQAELE
;
A
#
# COMPACT_ATOMS: atom_id res chain seq x y z
N ASN A 1 8.54 -2.36 6.83
CA ASN A 1 7.62 -1.21 6.82
C ASN A 1 7.11 -1.01 5.40
N TYR A 2 5.79 -0.81 5.24
CA TYR A 2 5.18 -0.47 3.95
C TYR A 2 5.20 1.04 3.74
N THR A 3 5.48 1.47 2.53
CA THR A 3 5.31 2.87 2.13
C THR A 3 3.83 3.24 2.02
N TYR A 4 3.50 4.54 2.03
CA TYR A 4 2.12 5.01 1.87
C TYR A 4 1.48 4.54 0.55
N ASP A 5 2.24 4.53 -0.53
CA ASP A 5 1.76 4.11 -1.85
C ASP A 5 1.47 2.61 -1.90
N GLU A 6 2.31 1.79 -1.28
CA GLU A 6 2.11 0.35 -1.13
C GLU A 6 0.85 0.04 -0.33
N ILE A 7 0.69 0.65 0.85
CA ILE A 7 -0.50 0.48 1.69
C ILE A 7 -1.76 0.86 0.91
N THR A 8 -1.73 1.96 0.18
CA THR A 8 -2.85 2.43 -0.63
C THR A 8 -3.17 1.45 -1.77
N GLY A 9 -2.15 0.91 -2.44
CA GLY A 9 -2.30 -0.09 -3.50
C GLY A 9 -2.90 -1.40 -2.98
N TYR A 10 -2.39 -1.89 -1.86
CA TYR A 10 -2.86 -3.11 -1.21
C TYR A 10 -4.27 -2.95 -0.65
N ALA A 11 -4.56 -1.83 0.00
CA ALA A 11 -5.90 -1.51 0.49
C ALA A 11 -6.94 -1.53 -0.64
N LYS A 12 -6.65 -0.92 -1.79
CA LYS A 12 -7.56 -0.95 -2.96
C LYS A 12 -7.85 -2.38 -3.43
N SER A 13 -6.85 -3.27 -3.40
CA SER A 13 -7.00 -4.66 -3.83
C SER A 13 -7.80 -5.50 -2.84
N LEU A 14 -7.76 -5.16 -1.56
CA LEU A 14 -8.45 -5.89 -0.48
C LEU A 14 -9.85 -5.37 -0.19
N VAL A 15 -10.11 -4.06 -0.37
CA VAL A 15 -11.41 -3.47 -0.01
C VAL A 15 -12.58 -4.10 -0.76
N LYS A 16 -12.40 -4.41 -2.04
CA LYS A 16 -13.47 -5.01 -2.85
C LYS A 16 -13.88 -6.41 -2.36
N PRO A 17 -12.94 -7.36 -2.09
CA PRO A 17 -13.30 -8.69 -1.61
C PRO A 17 -13.63 -8.75 -0.11
N PHE A 18 -13.09 -7.87 0.73
CA PHE A 18 -13.14 -8.00 2.18
C PHE A 18 -13.85 -6.86 2.92
N GLY A 19 -14.02 -5.71 2.28
CA GLY A 19 -14.46 -4.47 2.94
C GLY A 19 -13.33 -3.73 3.67
N ALA A 20 -13.58 -2.47 4.04
CA ALA A 20 -12.55 -1.60 4.59
C ALA A 20 -11.97 -2.10 5.92
N ASP A 21 -12.82 -2.48 6.86
CA ASP A 21 -12.39 -2.90 8.21
C ASP A 21 -11.51 -4.15 8.15
N LYS A 22 -11.97 -5.21 7.48
CA LYS A 22 -11.19 -6.44 7.32
C LYS A 22 -9.90 -6.26 6.51
N SER A 23 -9.86 -5.28 5.61
CA SER A 23 -8.65 -5.00 4.84
C SER A 23 -7.51 -4.52 5.73
N LEU A 24 -7.78 -3.73 6.76
CA LEU A 24 -6.77 -3.28 7.73
C LEU A 24 -6.26 -4.45 8.56
N ASP A 25 -7.14 -5.32 9.04
CA ASP A 25 -6.75 -6.52 9.79
C ASP A 25 -5.85 -7.44 8.93
N ILE A 26 -6.21 -7.62 7.65
CA ILE A 26 -5.42 -8.42 6.71
C ILE A 26 -4.04 -7.80 6.48
N LEU A 27 -3.95 -6.47 6.29
CA LEU A 27 -2.68 -5.77 6.12
C LEU A 27 -1.79 -5.91 7.36
N THR A 28 -2.35 -5.84 8.56
CA THR A 28 -1.61 -6.07 9.81
C THR A 28 -1.06 -7.49 9.85
N THR A 29 -1.90 -8.50 9.57
CA THR A 29 -1.48 -9.91 9.52
C THR A 29 -0.39 -10.16 8.49
N LEU A 30 -0.50 -9.55 7.31
CA LEU A 30 0.53 -9.64 6.26
C LEU A 30 1.83 -8.94 6.67
N SER A 31 1.75 -7.80 7.36
CA SER A 31 2.93 -7.10 7.89
C SER A 31 3.68 -7.98 8.89
N ASP A 32 2.96 -8.63 9.79
CA ASP A 32 3.53 -9.54 10.78
C ASP A 32 4.20 -10.75 10.12
N ALA A 33 3.53 -11.37 9.15
CA ALA A 33 4.10 -12.48 8.38
C ALA A 33 5.33 -12.05 7.56
N SER A 34 5.29 -10.84 6.97
CA SER A 34 6.40 -10.29 6.20
C SER A 34 7.62 -10.05 7.08
N ALA A 35 7.41 -9.53 8.29
CA ALA A 35 8.48 -9.36 9.27
C ALA A 35 9.11 -10.70 9.66
N ALA A 36 8.28 -11.72 9.92
CA ALA A 36 8.73 -13.05 10.33
C ALA A 36 9.47 -13.82 9.22
N LEU A 37 9.00 -13.71 7.99
CA LEU A 37 9.47 -14.50 6.84
C LEU A 37 10.37 -13.70 5.90
N PHE A 38 10.70 -12.45 6.23
CA PHE A 38 11.51 -11.54 5.42
C PHE A 38 10.97 -11.36 4.00
N LEU A 39 9.65 -11.22 3.88
CA LEU A 39 8.99 -11.06 2.59
C LEU A 39 9.16 -9.64 2.06
N ASN A 40 9.37 -9.53 0.77
CA ASN A 40 9.46 -8.24 0.07
C ASN A 40 8.10 -7.79 -0.49
N GLU A 41 8.08 -6.60 -1.11
CA GLU A 41 6.88 -6.00 -1.71
C GLU A 41 6.21 -6.93 -2.74
N SER A 42 7.01 -7.56 -3.62
CA SER A 42 6.49 -8.47 -4.65
C SER A 42 5.83 -9.71 -4.04
N ASP A 43 6.39 -10.23 -2.94
CA ASP A 43 5.82 -11.35 -2.22
C ASP A 43 4.47 -11.00 -1.61
N ASN A 44 4.37 -9.83 -0.99
CA ASN A 44 3.12 -9.34 -0.42
C ASN A 44 2.04 -9.13 -1.48
N ALA A 45 2.40 -8.58 -2.64
CA ALA A 45 1.48 -8.41 -3.75
C ALA A 45 0.90 -9.77 -4.21
N VAL A 46 1.72 -10.83 -4.25
CA VAL A 46 1.28 -12.18 -4.61
C VAL A 46 0.36 -12.78 -3.55
N LEU A 47 0.67 -12.62 -2.26
CA LEU A 47 -0.19 -13.09 -1.17
C LEU A 47 -1.56 -12.41 -1.20
N ILE A 48 -1.58 -11.08 -1.39
CA ILE A 48 -2.82 -10.29 -1.52
C ILE A 48 -3.64 -10.74 -2.73
N ALA A 49 -2.98 -11.00 -3.86
CA ALA A 49 -3.65 -11.52 -5.05
C ALA A 49 -4.28 -12.90 -4.80
N GLY A 50 -3.57 -13.78 -4.09
CA GLY A 50 -4.09 -15.10 -3.69
C GLY A 50 -5.33 -14.99 -2.82
N LEU A 51 -5.26 -14.23 -1.72
CA LEU A 51 -6.39 -13.99 -0.81
C LEU A 51 -7.61 -13.40 -1.56
N SER A 52 -7.36 -12.37 -2.36
CA SER A 52 -8.42 -11.67 -3.11
C SER A 52 -9.09 -12.58 -4.14
N ARG A 53 -8.33 -13.37 -4.89
CA ARG A 53 -8.86 -14.30 -5.89
C ARG A 53 -9.65 -15.42 -5.25
N MET A 54 -9.13 -16.05 -4.19
CA MET A 54 -9.88 -17.07 -3.46
C MET A 54 -11.19 -16.52 -2.92
N LYS A 55 -11.19 -15.32 -2.34
CA LYS A 55 -12.40 -14.68 -1.80
C LYS A 55 -13.41 -14.34 -2.88
N LEU A 56 -12.97 -13.74 -4.00
CA LEU A 56 -13.86 -13.28 -5.09
C LEU A 56 -14.46 -14.44 -5.88
N THR A 57 -13.69 -15.51 -6.11
CA THR A 57 -14.17 -16.67 -6.89
C THR A 57 -14.86 -17.72 -6.02
N ASP A 58 -14.66 -17.62 -4.70
CA ASP A 58 -15.05 -18.61 -3.69
C ASP A 58 -14.50 -20.01 -4.00
N LYS A 59 -13.29 -20.06 -4.59
CA LYS A 59 -12.60 -21.30 -4.97
C LYS A 59 -11.21 -21.32 -4.40
N THR A 60 -10.82 -22.49 -3.89
CA THR A 60 -9.45 -22.81 -3.49
C THR A 60 -8.84 -23.67 -4.60
N THR A 61 -7.67 -23.27 -5.09
CA THR A 61 -6.91 -24.03 -6.10
C THR A 61 -5.49 -24.29 -5.60
N GLN A 62 -4.86 -25.33 -6.11
CA GLN A 62 -3.46 -25.63 -5.80
C GLN A 62 -2.53 -24.46 -6.16
N GLU A 63 -2.81 -23.77 -7.26
CA GLU A 63 -2.07 -22.56 -7.66
C GLU A 63 -2.12 -21.48 -6.58
N TYR A 64 -3.29 -21.20 -6.05
CA TYR A 64 -3.42 -20.18 -5.00
C TYR A 64 -2.75 -20.60 -3.70
N LEU A 65 -2.81 -21.86 -3.33
CA LEU A 65 -2.10 -22.37 -2.15
C LEU A 65 -0.58 -22.27 -2.33
N ASN A 66 -0.07 -22.51 -3.53
CA ASN A 66 1.36 -22.37 -3.81
C ASN A 66 1.89 -20.94 -3.59
N TYR A 67 1.07 -19.90 -3.82
CA TYR A 67 1.48 -18.52 -3.52
C TYR A 67 1.92 -18.32 -2.07
N PHE A 68 1.31 -19.04 -1.16
CA PHE A 68 1.63 -18.99 0.28
C PHE A 68 2.78 -19.94 0.62
N SER A 69 2.73 -21.19 0.14
CA SER A 69 3.74 -22.21 0.46
C SER A 69 5.13 -21.80 -0.04
N GLU A 70 5.24 -21.20 -1.23
CA GLU A 70 6.50 -20.72 -1.79
C GLU A 70 7.11 -19.56 -0.98
N ARG A 71 6.32 -18.93 -0.11
CA ARG A 71 6.72 -17.83 0.77
C ARG A 71 6.86 -18.25 2.23
N GLY A 72 6.88 -19.56 2.49
CA GLY A 72 7.12 -20.11 3.82
C GLY A 72 5.89 -20.18 4.72
N ILE A 73 4.68 -19.95 4.18
CA ILE A 73 3.43 -20.09 4.92
C ILE A 73 2.91 -21.53 4.73
N ASP A 74 2.80 -22.28 5.82
CA ASP A 74 2.29 -23.67 5.77
C ASP A 74 0.78 -23.71 5.61
N VAL A 75 0.32 -23.68 4.36
CA VAL A 75 -1.11 -23.71 4.04
C VAL A 75 -1.76 -25.05 4.33
N TYR A 76 -1.00 -26.14 4.36
CA TYR A 76 -1.56 -27.44 4.68
C TYR A 76 -1.82 -27.58 6.17
N GLU A 77 -0.97 -27.02 7.01
CA GLU A 77 -1.24 -26.87 8.43
C GLU A 77 -2.41 -25.92 8.67
N ALA A 78 -2.44 -24.76 8.01
CA ALA A 78 -3.56 -23.84 8.09
C ALA A 78 -4.90 -24.48 7.71
N LEU A 79 -4.90 -25.42 6.78
CA LEU A 79 -6.08 -26.12 6.29
C LEU A 79 -6.28 -27.51 6.93
N SER A 80 -5.58 -27.80 8.03
CA SER A 80 -5.58 -29.13 8.70
C SER A 80 -6.97 -29.58 9.21
N LYS A 81 -7.91 -28.65 9.37
CA LYS A 81 -9.31 -29.04 9.71
C LYS A 81 -9.98 -29.92 8.64
N TRP A 82 -9.47 -29.91 7.40
CA TRP A 82 -9.96 -30.77 6.33
C TRP A 82 -9.21 -32.10 6.20
N GLY A 83 -8.16 -32.32 6.98
CA GLY A 83 -7.36 -33.53 7.02
C GLY A 83 -5.86 -33.23 6.90
N ASP A 84 -5.08 -34.28 6.64
CA ASP A 84 -3.66 -34.14 6.34
C ASP A 84 -3.40 -33.48 4.97
N ALA A 85 -2.15 -33.19 4.66
CA ALA A 85 -1.77 -32.52 3.42
C ALA A 85 -2.31 -33.23 2.17
N ALA A 86 -2.33 -34.55 2.15
CA ALA A 86 -2.84 -35.34 1.02
C ALA A 86 -4.36 -35.21 0.89
N ALA A 87 -5.09 -35.27 1.98
CA ALA A 87 -6.56 -35.08 2.02
C ALA A 87 -6.94 -33.65 1.62
N VAL A 88 -6.22 -32.64 2.10
CA VAL A 88 -6.42 -31.25 1.71
C VAL A 88 -6.21 -31.08 0.20
N ALA A 89 -5.10 -31.57 -0.36
CA ALA A 89 -4.81 -31.50 -1.80
C ALA A 89 -5.89 -32.17 -2.65
N GLU A 90 -6.40 -33.32 -2.23
CA GLU A 90 -7.49 -34.04 -2.89
C GLU A 90 -8.78 -33.23 -2.87
N LYS A 91 -9.18 -32.68 -1.72
CA LYS A 91 -10.37 -31.86 -1.54
C LYS A 91 -10.30 -30.56 -2.33
N VAL A 92 -9.13 -29.91 -2.37
CA VAL A 92 -8.86 -28.74 -3.22
C VAL A 92 -9.09 -29.08 -4.70
N THR A 93 -8.55 -30.22 -5.15
CA THR A 93 -8.70 -30.69 -6.53
C THR A 93 -10.17 -30.96 -6.89
N ARG A 94 -10.95 -31.46 -5.95
CA ARG A 94 -12.40 -31.70 -6.10
C ARG A 94 -13.25 -30.44 -5.95
N GLY A 95 -12.66 -29.31 -5.52
CA GLY A 95 -13.39 -28.08 -5.24
C GLY A 95 -14.28 -28.14 -3.99
N GLU A 96 -13.94 -28.99 -3.03
CA GLU A 96 -14.69 -29.21 -1.79
C GLU A 96 -14.35 -28.17 -0.71
N ILE A 97 -13.24 -27.42 -0.88
CA ILE A 97 -12.82 -26.34 0.03
C ILE A 97 -13.17 -25.00 -0.63
N ARG A 98 -14.09 -24.28 -0.02
CA ARG A 98 -14.49 -22.94 -0.50
C ARG A 98 -13.38 -21.93 -0.27
N GLY A 99 -13.22 -20.99 -1.22
CA GLY A 99 -12.18 -19.96 -1.12
C GLY A 99 -12.36 -19.04 0.09
N SER A 100 -13.60 -18.71 0.44
CA SER A 100 -13.90 -17.92 1.63
C SER A 100 -13.47 -18.59 2.93
N GLU A 101 -13.69 -19.91 3.04
CA GLU A 101 -13.30 -20.71 4.22
C GLU A 101 -11.79 -20.89 4.29
N ALA A 102 -11.13 -21.18 3.16
CA ALA A 102 -9.69 -21.32 3.12
C ALA A 102 -8.98 -20.01 3.50
N VAL A 103 -9.46 -18.86 3.02
CA VAL A 103 -8.93 -17.55 3.38
C VAL A 103 -9.02 -17.30 4.89
N GLU A 104 -10.14 -17.61 5.52
CA GLU A 104 -10.31 -17.43 6.97
C GLU A 104 -9.31 -18.26 7.77
N GLU A 105 -9.10 -19.52 7.41
CA GLU A 105 -8.14 -20.40 8.08
C GLU A 105 -6.68 -19.99 7.84
N ILE A 106 -6.33 -19.59 6.62
CA ILE A 106 -4.99 -19.11 6.29
C ILE A 106 -4.67 -17.84 7.08
N LEU A 107 -5.60 -16.89 7.14
CA LEU A 107 -5.41 -15.66 7.92
C LEU A 107 -5.33 -15.93 9.41
N ALA A 108 -6.17 -16.83 9.94
CA ALA A 108 -6.13 -17.24 11.34
C ALA A 108 -4.79 -17.89 11.69
N TYR A 109 -4.30 -18.80 10.86
CA TYR A 109 -3.00 -19.42 11.00
C TYR A 109 -1.87 -18.39 10.99
N MET A 110 -1.87 -17.46 10.02
CA MET A 110 -0.86 -16.41 9.94
C MET A 110 -0.87 -15.53 11.19
N GLN A 111 -2.05 -15.17 11.69
CA GLN A 111 -2.20 -14.38 12.92
C GLN A 111 -1.70 -15.15 14.15
N GLU A 112 -1.94 -16.44 14.23
CA GLU A 112 -1.47 -17.28 15.34
C GLU A 112 0.05 -17.44 15.32
N GLN A 113 0.64 -17.68 14.15
CA GLN A 113 2.07 -17.95 13.99
C GLN A 113 2.94 -16.69 14.05
N TYR A 114 2.46 -15.57 13.49
CA TYR A 114 3.28 -14.38 13.24
C TYR A 114 2.77 -13.11 13.94
N GLY A 115 1.60 -13.14 14.59
CA GLY A 115 0.96 -11.95 15.14
C GLY A 115 1.85 -11.14 16.09
N GLY A 116 1.95 -9.83 15.85
CA GLY A 116 2.73 -8.89 16.64
C GLY A 116 4.24 -8.84 16.34
N LEU A 117 4.74 -9.64 15.38
CA LEU A 117 6.16 -9.68 15.07
C LEU A 117 6.64 -8.42 14.35
N SER A 118 5.80 -7.77 13.55
CA SER A 118 6.15 -6.49 12.91
C SER A 118 6.43 -5.39 13.93
N GLU A 119 5.63 -5.32 14.99
CA GLU A 119 5.83 -4.35 16.08
C GLU A 119 7.11 -4.64 16.87
N GLN A 120 7.39 -5.92 17.15
CA GLN A 120 8.62 -6.33 17.82
C GLN A 120 9.86 -5.99 16.98
N MET A 121 9.83 -6.22 15.66
CA MET A 121 10.94 -5.89 14.76
C MET A 121 11.12 -4.39 14.58
N ALA A 122 10.05 -3.60 14.56
CA ALA A 122 10.14 -2.14 14.51
C ALA A 122 10.87 -1.54 15.72
N GLY A 123 10.86 -2.24 16.84
CA GLY A 123 11.63 -1.89 18.06
C GLY A 123 13.11 -2.27 18.02
N THR A 124 13.57 -3.00 17.01
CA THR A 124 14.99 -3.32 16.82
C THR A 124 15.78 -2.12 16.28
N TYR A 125 17.11 -2.17 16.38
CA TYR A 125 17.97 -1.11 15.81
C TYR A 125 17.74 -0.93 14.31
N GLU A 126 17.62 -2.01 13.56
CA GLU A 126 17.39 -2.01 12.12
C GLU A 126 16.01 -1.41 11.79
N GLY A 127 14.96 -1.82 12.49
CA GLY A 127 13.64 -1.23 12.37
C GLY A 127 13.59 0.26 12.75
N MET A 128 14.39 0.70 13.73
CA MET A 128 14.51 2.13 14.08
C MET A 128 15.20 2.94 12.98
N VAL A 129 16.19 2.37 12.30
CA VAL A 129 16.89 3.03 11.17
C VAL A 129 15.94 3.19 9.98
N ASP A 130 15.19 2.14 9.65
CA ASP A 130 14.19 2.19 8.56
C ASP A 130 13.07 3.21 8.87
N ASN A 131 12.57 3.22 10.10
CA ASN A 131 11.55 4.18 10.54
C ASN A 131 12.08 5.63 10.48
N LEU A 132 13.38 5.85 10.76
CA LEU A 132 14.00 7.17 10.64
C LEU A 132 14.07 7.63 9.18
N ALA A 133 14.47 6.74 8.27
CA ALA A 133 14.51 7.04 6.84
C ALA A 133 13.12 7.39 6.27
N ASP A 134 12.09 6.65 6.67
CA ASP A 134 10.70 6.96 6.30
C ASP A 134 10.23 8.31 6.87
N ALA A 135 10.61 8.64 8.11
CA ALA A 135 10.28 9.92 8.72
C ALA A 135 10.98 11.09 8.00
N GLU A 136 12.24 10.92 7.59
CA GLU A 136 12.98 11.91 6.81
C GLU A 136 12.33 12.13 5.44
N ALA A 137 11.98 11.06 4.72
CA ALA A 137 11.31 11.14 3.41
C ALA A 137 9.94 11.84 3.51
N ASN A 138 9.16 11.54 4.54
CA ASN A 138 7.88 12.20 4.80
C ASN A 138 8.05 13.68 5.14
N ALA A 139 9.10 14.07 5.88
CA ALA A 139 9.40 15.45 6.18
C ALA A 139 9.82 16.23 4.92
N GLU A 140 10.59 15.63 4.04
CA GLU A 140 10.96 16.22 2.74
C GLU A 140 9.75 16.41 1.83
N ALA A 141 8.84 15.43 1.77
CA ALA A 141 7.60 15.52 1.00
C ALA A 141 6.70 16.67 1.53
N ALA A 142 6.51 16.76 2.85
CA ALA A 142 5.73 17.83 3.47
C ALA A 142 6.35 19.22 3.24
N TYR A 143 7.69 19.32 3.27
CA TYR A 143 8.40 20.56 2.92
C TYR A 143 8.15 20.92 1.44
N GLY A 144 8.26 19.95 0.54
CA GLY A 144 8.00 20.14 -0.89
C GLY A 144 6.57 20.61 -1.18
N GLU A 145 5.58 20.05 -0.50
CA GLU A 145 4.18 20.49 -0.62
C GLU A 145 4.00 21.95 -0.16
N GLY A 146 4.49 22.29 1.04
CA GLY A 146 4.42 23.65 1.56
C GLY A 146 5.15 24.68 0.68
N TYR A 147 6.33 24.32 0.15
CA TYR A 147 7.07 25.15 -0.79
C TYR A 147 6.30 25.37 -2.11
N ASN A 148 5.70 24.32 -2.66
CA ASN A 148 4.93 24.40 -3.89
C ASN A 148 3.64 25.22 -3.73
N GLU A 149 2.95 25.11 -2.60
CA GLU A 149 1.79 25.97 -2.30
C GLU A 149 2.15 27.44 -2.27
N LYS A 150 3.21 27.82 -1.55
CA LYS A 150 3.68 29.21 -1.47
C LYS A 150 4.16 29.74 -2.80
N ARG A 151 4.84 28.91 -3.60
CA ARG A 151 5.26 29.26 -4.95
C ARG A 151 4.07 29.48 -5.88
N LYS A 152 3.02 28.67 -5.74
CA LYS A 152 1.77 28.81 -6.53
C LYS A 152 1.04 30.11 -6.21
N GLU A 153 0.95 30.47 -4.92
CA GLU A 153 0.41 31.77 -4.49
C GLU A 153 1.22 32.95 -5.08
N GLY A 154 2.55 32.87 -5.07
CA GLY A 154 3.41 33.90 -5.65
C GLY A 154 3.27 34.04 -7.16
N ILE A 155 3.17 32.93 -7.88
CA ILE A 155 2.92 32.92 -9.34
C ILE A 155 1.54 33.51 -9.64
N GLN A 156 0.51 33.16 -8.87
CA GLN A 156 -0.84 33.71 -9.04
C GLN A 156 -0.85 35.21 -8.84
N ALA A 157 -0.24 35.72 -7.77
CA ALA A 157 -0.12 37.14 -7.50
C ALA A 157 0.61 37.88 -8.63
N GLN A 158 1.63 37.27 -9.21
CA GLN A 158 2.38 37.82 -10.35
C GLN A 158 1.52 37.84 -11.63
N MET A 159 0.74 36.80 -11.86
CA MET A 159 -0.22 36.75 -12.98
C MET A 159 -1.32 37.79 -12.83
N ASP A 160 -1.88 37.94 -11.61
CA ASP A 160 -2.92 38.92 -11.30
C ASP A 160 -2.41 40.35 -11.51
N TRP A 161 -1.16 40.63 -11.11
CA TRP A 161 -0.51 41.93 -11.36
C TRP A 161 -0.32 42.20 -12.85
N LEU A 162 0.17 41.24 -13.63
CA LEU A 162 0.33 41.35 -15.10
C LEU A 162 -1.03 41.55 -15.78
N ASN A 163 -2.07 40.86 -15.34
CA ASN A 163 -3.42 40.95 -15.90
C ASN A 163 -4.18 42.22 -15.46
N SER A 164 -3.72 42.92 -14.43
CA SER A 164 -4.35 44.15 -13.92
C SER A 164 -4.25 45.34 -14.84
N GLY A 165 -3.46 45.23 -15.91
CA GLY A 165 -3.21 46.33 -16.85
C GLY A 165 -2.18 47.36 -16.37
N ALA A 166 -1.60 47.17 -15.17
CA ALA A 166 -0.60 48.09 -14.62
C ALA A 166 0.65 48.22 -15.52
N MET A 167 1.07 47.15 -16.17
CA MET A 167 2.15 47.18 -17.16
C MET A 167 1.76 47.93 -18.41
N ASP A 168 0.51 47.81 -18.86
CA ASP A 168 0.01 48.52 -20.06
C ASP A 168 -0.08 50.04 -19.83
N GLU A 169 -0.48 50.45 -18.64
CA GLU A 169 -0.49 51.85 -18.22
C GLU A 169 0.92 52.41 -18.15
N ALA A 170 1.86 51.69 -17.52
CA ALA A 170 3.25 52.11 -17.45
C ALA A 170 3.89 52.22 -18.85
N ASN A 171 3.66 51.23 -19.71
CA ASN A 171 4.19 51.26 -21.09
C ASN A 171 3.58 52.37 -21.95
N ARG A 172 2.28 52.66 -21.76
CA ARG A 172 1.64 53.82 -22.45
C ARG A 172 2.22 55.15 -21.98
N ALA A 173 2.45 55.29 -20.67
CA ALA A 173 3.06 56.51 -20.12
C ALA A 173 4.50 56.71 -20.63
N ILE A 174 5.30 55.64 -20.69
CA ILE A 174 6.65 55.66 -21.24
C ILE A 174 6.63 56.03 -22.72
N GLY A 175 5.73 55.40 -23.50
CA GLY A 175 5.59 55.69 -24.92
C GLY A 175 5.17 57.14 -25.21
N ALA A 176 4.23 57.69 -24.42
CA ALA A 176 3.83 59.09 -24.51
C ALA A 176 5.00 60.04 -24.20
N TRP A 177 5.77 59.75 -23.15
CA TRP A 177 6.94 60.55 -22.77
C TRP A 177 8.03 60.50 -23.82
N GLN A 178 8.27 59.36 -24.44
CA GLN A 178 9.24 59.27 -25.58
C GLN A 178 8.82 60.07 -26.80
N ALA A 179 7.52 60.10 -27.09
CA ALA A 179 6.98 60.88 -28.21
C ALA A 179 7.05 62.40 -27.97
N GLU A 180 7.12 62.85 -26.72
CA GLU A 180 7.32 64.28 -26.38
C GLU A 180 8.78 64.71 -26.48
N LEU A 181 9.71 63.78 -26.57
CA LEU A 181 11.15 64.03 -26.64
C LEU A 181 11.70 64.07 -28.12
N GLU A 182 10.92 63.63 -29.09
CA GLU A 182 11.18 63.71 -30.52
C GLU A 182 10.57 64.97 -31.15
#